data_bc5275355f67cce32082726d1ff4bcb5
#
_entry.id   bc5275355f67cce32082726d1ff4bcb5
#
_cell.length_a   1.000
_cell.length_b   1.000
_cell.length_c   1.000
_cell.angle_alpha   90.00
_cell.angle_beta   90.00
_cell.angle_gamma   90.00
#
_symmetry.space_group_name_H-M   'P 1'
#
loop_
_entity.id
_entity.type
_entity.pdbx_description
1 polymer ?
#
loop_
_entity_poly.entity_id
_entity_poly.type
_entity_poly.pdbx_seq_one_letter_code
_entity_poly.pdbx_strand_id
1 'polypeptide(L)'
;KKRKKETQKGNENAWYIEKNGEKKTYNDYVTGTLSNYGGNIYFSQGGEYTVYAVLTDRKGKKKEKSCSITIYGRPSISIDISGTGYIGIGNKVITEVSGGDWDKIQWYISKNGAARKNYLEYADGTLTNDGGQITFNQTGTYILYAELTDKAGNTAITSESINIYNMPSADIIVSEITHTDTPVTVTAAFKNAPNSVSWYISKNNGSEVLYTNYCTGLLSKTSGQISFKSYGTYRLIARTTDAGGQKREFTTLVRVYPKPNLTTSLAIRRYVP
;
A
#
# COMPACT_ATOMS: atom_id res chain seq x y z
N LYS A 1 -30.14 77.84 -29.89
CA LYS A 1 -30.08 76.44 -30.31
C LYS A 1 -28.83 75.81 -29.72
N LYS A 2 -29.01 74.97 -28.67
CA LYS A 2 -27.95 74.13 -28.10
C LYS A 2 -27.73 72.99 -29.06
N ARG A 3 -26.58 72.93 -29.75
CA ARG A 3 -26.12 71.69 -30.44
C ARG A 3 -25.81 70.63 -29.38
N LYS A 4 -26.61 69.56 -29.36
CA LYS A 4 -26.18 68.30 -28.67
C LYS A 4 -24.88 67.83 -29.31
N LYS A 5 -23.79 67.78 -28.54
CA LYS A 5 -22.60 67.05 -28.92
C LYS A 5 -23.00 65.55 -29.02
N GLU A 6 -23.17 65.04 -30.23
CA GLU A 6 -23.16 63.59 -30.45
C GLU A 6 -21.77 63.10 -30.14
N THR A 7 -21.67 62.34 -29.05
CA THR A 7 -20.48 61.55 -28.77
C THR A 7 -20.30 60.56 -29.91
N GLN A 8 -19.27 60.78 -30.73
CA GLN A 8 -18.93 59.85 -31.80
C GLN A 8 -18.63 58.50 -31.17
N LYS A 9 -19.49 57.48 -31.39
CA LYS A 9 -19.21 56.10 -31.04
C LYS A 9 -17.95 55.66 -31.78
N GLY A 10 -16.92 55.22 -31.03
CA GLY A 10 -15.74 54.59 -31.62
C GLY A 10 -16.05 53.24 -32.22
N ASN A 11 -15.10 52.61 -32.87
CA ASN A 11 -15.17 51.20 -33.23
C ASN A 11 -15.19 50.37 -31.93
N GLU A 12 -16.08 49.40 -31.87
CA GLU A 12 -16.22 48.50 -30.69
C GLU A 12 -15.88 47.08 -31.09
N ASN A 13 -15.03 46.41 -30.28
CA ASN A 13 -14.78 44.99 -30.38
C ASN A 13 -15.66 44.27 -29.36
N ALA A 14 -16.37 43.23 -29.82
CA ALA A 14 -17.03 42.27 -28.96
C ALA A 14 -16.31 40.90 -29.07
N TRP A 15 -16.15 40.27 -27.94
CA TRP A 15 -15.49 38.98 -27.87
C TRP A 15 -16.50 37.89 -27.55
N TYR A 16 -16.42 36.76 -28.27
CA TYR A 16 -17.25 35.60 -28.07
C TYR A 16 -16.37 34.36 -28.00
N ILE A 17 -16.88 33.35 -27.33
CA ILE A 17 -16.24 32.01 -27.28
C ILE A 17 -17.31 30.99 -27.66
N GLU A 18 -16.91 30.04 -28.47
CA GLU A 18 -17.70 28.87 -28.81
C GLU A 18 -17.11 27.63 -28.21
N LYS A 19 -17.94 26.82 -27.55
CA LYS A 19 -17.62 25.48 -27.04
C LYS A 19 -18.77 24.55 -27.41
N ASN A 20 -18.45 23.39 -27.98
CA ASN A 20 -19.44 22.37 -28.38
C ASN A 20 -20.54 22.92 -29.31
N GLY A 21 -20.19 23.85 -30.20
CA GLY A 21 -21.14 24.48 -31.15
C GLY A 21 -21.98 25.62 -30.55
N GLU A 22 -21.84 25.93 -29.25
CA GLU A 22 -22.56 27.03 -28.62
C GLU A 22 -21.64 28.25 -28.46
N LYS A 23 -22.01 29.36 -29.17
CA LYS A 23 -21.29 30.62 -29.15
C LYS A 23 -21.92 31.60 -28.16
N LYS A 24 -21.22 32.02 -27.15
CA LYS A 24 -21.63 32.98 -26.09
C LYS A 24 -20.65 34.12 -25.93
N THR A 25 -20.98 35.10 -25.10
CA THR A 25 -20.01 36.11 -24.67
C THR A 25 -18.84 35.46 -23.98
N TYR A 26 -17.62 36.02 -24.11
CA TYR A 26 -16.43 35.36 -23.58
C TYR A 26 -16.50 35.11 -22.07
N ASN A 27 -17.16 35.97 -21.30
CA ASN A 27 -17.31 35.86 -19.85
C ASN A 27 -18.12 34.62 -19.39
N ASP A 28 -18.88 34.00 -20.30
CA ASP A 28 -19.65 32.78 -19.97
C ASP A 28 -18.75 31.54 -19.85
N TYR A 29 -17.55 31.58 -20.43
CA TYR A 29 -16.62 30.44 -20.47
C TYR A 29 -15.29 30.70 -19.76
N VAL A 30 -14.93 31.98 -19.56
CA VAL A 30 -13.61 32.38 -19.04
C VAL A 30 -13.71 33.51 -18.06
N THR A 31 -12.69 33.64 -17.22
CA THR A 31 -12.45 34.83 -16.40
C THR A 31 -11.33 35.68 -17.01
N GLY A 32 -11.25 36.93 -16.63
CA GLY A 32 -10.25 37.86 -17.15
C GLY A 32 -10.90 39.00 -17.92
N THR A 33 -10.06 39.80 -18.62
CA THR A 33 -10.54 41.00 -19.30
C THR A 33 -10.00 41.08 -20.72
N LEU A 34 -10.91 41.28 -21.66
CA LEU A 34 -10.59 41.57 -23.05
C LEU A 34 -11.02 43.00 -23.40
N SER A 35 -10.05 43.79 -23.89
CA SER A 35 -10.27 45.13 -24.43
C SER A 35 -10.36 45.09 -25.96
N ASN A 36 -10.48 46.25 -26.58
CA ASN A 36 -10.40 46.41 -28.05
C ASN A 36 -9.06 45.93 -28.64
N TYR A 37 -8.02 45.80 -27.81
CA TYR A 37 -6.68 45.42 -28.23
C TYR A 37 -6.28 44.01 -27.72
N GLY A 38 -7.23 43.24 -27.15
CA GLY A 38 -6.96 41.97 -26.52
C GLY A 38 -6.82 42.09 -25.00
N GLY A 39 -6.28 41.02 -24.38
CA GLY A 39 -6.08 40.92 -22.92
C GLY A 39 -5.78 39.50 -22.53
N ASN A 40 -5.83 39.21 -21.23
CA ASN A 40 -5.64 37.88 -20.66
C ASN A 40 -6.96 37.26 -20.22
N ILE A 41 -7.17 36.05 -20.61
CA ILE A 41 -8.33 35.25 -20.19
C ILE A 41 -7.86 33.90 -19.64
N TYR A 42 -8.64 33.34 -18.69
CA TYR A 42 -8.37 32.09 -18.01
C TYR A 42 -9.55 31.16 -18.16
N PHE A 43 -9.31 29.99 -18.73
CA PHE A 43 -10.31 28.94 -18.88
C PHE A 43 -10.39 28.10 -17.59
N SER A 44 -11.59 27.84 -17.13
CA SER A 44 -11.82 27.00 -15.94
C SER A 44 -12.03 25.53 -16.25
N GLN A 45 -12.25 25.17 -17.52
CA GLN A 45 -12.51 23.80 -17.96
C GLN A 45 -11.68 23.47 -19.20
N GLY A 46 -11.27 22.21 -19.30
CA GLY A 46 -10.67 21.66 -20.52
C GLY A 46 -11.68 21.57 -21.65
N GLY A 47 -11.19 21.50 -22.87
CA GLY A 47 -11.99 21.33 -24.09
C GLY A 47 -11.46 22.14 -25.28
N GLU A 48 -12.13 21.98 -26.41
CA GLU A 48 -11.86 22.77 -27.60
C GLU A 48 -12.72 24.01 -27.61
N TYR A 49 -12.09 25.14 -27.83
CA TYR A 49 -12.73 26.44 -27.88
C TYR A 49 -12.36 27.17 -29.16
N THR A 50 -13.31 27.94 -29.70
CA THR A 50 -13.03 28.92 -30.75
C THR A 50 -13.31 30.31 -30.22
N VAL A 51 -12.29 31.16 -30.21
CA VAL A 51 -12.36 32.55 -29.75
C VAL A 51 -12.62 33.43 -30.95
N TYR A 52 -13.64 34.29 -30.86
CA TYR A 52 -14.06 35.21 -31.91
C TYR A 52 -13.90 36.65 -31.45
N ALA A 53 -13.29 37.49 -32.32
CA ALA A 53 -13.27 38.92 -32.21
C ALA A 53 -14.17 39.54 -33.28
N VAL A 54 -15.19 40.28 -32.88
CA VAL A 54 -16.15 40.93 -33.79
C VAL A 54 -15.96 42.44 -33.70
N LEU A 55 -15.38 43.03 -34.74
CA LEU A 55 -15.24 44.45 -34.88
C LEU A 55 -16.51 45.05 -35.52
N THR A 56 -17.10 46.08 -34.90
CA THR A 56 -18.20 46.84 -35.45
C THR A 56 -17.71 48.26 -35.77
N ASP A 57 -17.80 48.70 -37.03
CA ASP A 57 -17.45 50.03 -37.45
C ASP A 57 -18.53 51.07 -37.05
N ARG A 58 -18.22 52.33 -37.24
CA ARG A 58 -19.12 53.45 -36.91
C ARG A 58 -20.43 53.44 -37.71
N LYS A 59 -20.48 52.69 -38.83
CA LYS A 59 -21.69 52.53 -39.69
C LYS A 59 -22.44 51.26 -39.37
N GLY A 60 -22.03 50.49 -38.36
CA GLY A 60 -22.63 49.23 -37.93
C GLY A 60 -22.19 48.01 -38.74
N LYS A 61 -21.25 48.14 -39.67
CA LYS A 61 -20.73 47.00 -40.42
C LYS A 61 -19.81 46.15 -39.53
N LYS A 62 -20.04 44.84 -39.53
CA LYS A 62 -19.30 43.88 -38.71
C LYS A 62 -18.26 43.12 -39.54
N LYS A 63 -17.13 42.83 -38.93
CA LYS A 63 -16.09 41.94 -39.41
C LYS A 63 -15.66 41.03 -38.27
N GLU A 64 -15.61 39.71 -38.54
CA GLU A 64 -15.25 38.72 -37.57
C GLU A 64 -13.95 38.03 -37.93
N LYS A 65 -13.18 37.68 -36.91
CA LYS A 65 -12.00 36.81 -36.96
C LYS A 65 -12.08 35.86 -35.82
N SER A 66 -11.62 34.62 -36.03
CA SER A 66 -11.58 33.58 -34.99
C SER A 66 -10.28 32.81 -34.97
N CYS A 67 -9.98 32.23 -33.84
CA CYS A 67 -8.91 31.22 -33.68
C CYS A 67 -9.39 30.11 -32.72
N SER A 68 -9.00 28.88 -33.01
CA SER A 68 -9.28 27.72 -32.15
C SER A 68 -8.14 27.50 -31.19
N ILE A 69 -8.48 27.04 -29.98
CA ILE A 69 -7.54 26.70 -28.93
C ILE A 69 -8.04 25.47 -28.16
N THR A 70 -7.17 24.51 -27.91
CA THR A 70 -7.46 23.38 -27.03
C THR A 70 -6.94 23.69 -25.64
N ILE A 71 -7.80 23.61 -24.66
CA ILE A 71 -7.45 23.77 -23.24
C ILE A 71 -7.43 22.39 -22.61
N TYR A 72 -6.30 22.00 -22.07
CA TYR A 72 -6.15 20.76 -21.32
C TYR A 72 -6.53 21.01 -19.85
N GLY A 73 -7.28 20.09 -19.25
CA GLY A 73 -7.50 20.06 -17.81
C GLY A 73 -6.18 19.79 -17.08
N ARG A 74 -6.06 20.24 -15.86
CA ARG A 74 -4.88 19.85 -15.04
C ARG A 74 -4.98 18.36 -14.74
N PRO A 75 -3.93 17.59 -15.02
CA PRO A 75 -3.93 16.19 -14.69
C PRO A 75 -3.89 16.00 -13.17
N SER A 76 -4.56 14.98 -12.68
CA SER A 76 -4.50 14.55 -11.29
C SER A 76 -4.32 13.03 -11.26
N ILE A 77 -3.51 12.54 -10.34
CA ILE A 77 -3.22 11.13 -10.16
C ILE A 77 -3.26 10.77 -8.67
N SER A 78 -3.86 9.63 -8.35
CA SER A 78 -3.72 8.95 -7.07
C SER A 78 -3.21 7.54 -7.29
N ILE A 79 -2.51 6.99 -6.31
CA ILE A 79 -2.07 5.60 -6.28
C ILE A 79 -2.45 4.98 -4.95
N ASP A 80 -2.75 3.69 -4.99
CA ASP A 80 -2.88 2.83 -3.82
C ASP A 80 -1.93 1.65 -3.97
N ILE A 81 -1.27 1.26 -2.87
CA ILE A 81 -0.41 0.08 -2.82
C ILE A 81 -0.91 -0.86 -1.73
N SER A 82 -1.32 -2.05 -2.13
CA SER A 82 -1.88 -3.06 -1.25
C SER A 82 -1.09 -4.36 -1.31
N GLY A 83 -0.96 -5.02 -0.16
CA GLY A 83 -0.24 -6.28 -0.04
C GLY A 83 0.17 -6.54 1.40
N THR A 84 0.92 -7.64 1.60
CA THR A 84 1.33 -8.05 2.96
C THR A 84 2.58 -7.36 3.45
N GLY A 85 3.30 -6.66 2.58
CA GLY A 85 4.54 -5.98 2.93
C GLY A 85 5.68 -6.92 3.31
N TYR A 86 5.86 -8.03 2.61
CA TYR A 86 6.98 -8.96 2.83
C TYR A 86 7.88 -9.09 1.61
N ILE A 87 9.18 -9.34 1.86
CA ILE A 87 10.13 -9.68 0.80
C ILE A 87 9.62 -10.88 0.00
N GLY A 88 9.72 -10.80 -1.32
CA GLY A 88 9.36 -11.88 -2.24
C GLY A 88 7.84 -12.08 -2.42
N ILE A 89 7.00 -11.25 -1.79
CA ILE A 89 5.55 -11.29 -1.96
C ILE A 89 5.10 -10.08 -2.80
N GLY A 90 4.26 -10.36 -3.80
CA GLY A 90 3.73 -9.33 -4.69
C GLY A 90 2.81 -8.35 -3.96
N ASN A 91 3.00 -7.07 -4.23
CA ASN A 91 2.14 -5.99 -3.78
C ASN A 91 1.46 -5.37 -5.00
N LYS A 92 0.14 -5.22 -4.94
CA LYS A 92 -0.65 -4.65 -6.01
C LYS A 92 -0.61 -3.13 -5.93
N VAL A 93 -0.38 -2.49 -7.07
CA VAL A 93 -0.45 -1.03 -7.25
C VAL A 93 -1.62 -0.71 -8.15
N ILE A 94 -2.46 0.21 -7.76
CA ILE A 94 -3.60 0.70 -8.52
C ILE A 94 -3.39 2.19 -8.75
N THR A 95 -3.75 2.67 -9.94
CA THR A 95 -3.76 4.10 -10.30
C THR A 95 -5.16 4.56 -10.61
N GLU A 96 -5.47 5.78 -10.20
CA GLU A 96 -6.64 6.52 -10.65
C GLU A 96 -6.17 7.85 -11.21
N VAL A 97 -6.53 8.13 -12.46
CA VAL A 97 -6.16 9.35 -13.16
C VAL A 97 -7.41 10.13 -13.51
N SER A 98 -7.40 11.44 -13.30
CA SER A 98 -8.47 12.34 -13.68
C SER A 98 -7.92 13.64 -14.27
N GLY A 99 -8.73 14.30 -15.10
CA GLY A 99 -8.39 15.58 -15.73
C GLY A 99 -7.36 15.44 -16.86
N GLY A 100 -7.65 16.16 -17.96
CA GLY A 100 -6.73 16.29 -19.09
C GLY A 100 -6.57 15.04 -19.97
N ASP A 101 -5.90 15.27 -21.09
CA ASP A 101 -5.39 14.22 -22.00
C ASP A 101 -3.99 13.82 -21.50
N TRP A 102 -3.92 12.82 -20.63
CA TRP A 102 -2.65 12.32 -20.12
C TRP A 102 -1.93 11.44 -21.16
N ASP A 103 -0.60 11.41 -21.08
CA ASP A 103 0.27 10.71 -22.00
C ASP A 103 0.88 9.46 -21.36
N LYS A 104 1.59 9.65 -20.24
CA LYS A 104 2.32 8.56 -19.57
C LYS A 104 2.45 8.79 -18.08
N ILE A 105 2.66 7.67 -17.37
CA ILE A 105 3.07 7.64 -15.96
C ILE A 105 4.50 7.10 -15.88
N GLN A 106 5.37 7.83 -15.17
CA GLN A 106 6.72 7.37 -14.82
C GLN A 106 6.76 7.00 -13.34
N TRP A 107 7.42 5.88 -13.05
CA TRP A 107 7.45 5.30 -11.73
C TRP A 107 8.84 5.43 -11.10
N TYR A 108 8.85 5.96 -9.87
CA TYR A 108 10.07 6.11 -9.07
C TYR A 108 9.85 5.56 -7.68
N ILE A 109 10.95 5.30 -6.99
CA ILE A 109 10.92 4.79 -5.62
C ILE A 109 12.03 5.45 -4.80
N SER A 110 11.76 5.68 -3.51
CA SER A 110 12.80 5.95 -2.52
C SER A 110 12.75 4.90 -1.42
N LYS A 111 13.90 4.63 -0.81
CA LYS A 111 14.04 3.69 0.30
C LYS A 111 14.64 4.41 1.49
N ASN A 112 13.98 4.31 2.68
CA ASN A 112 14.46 4.88 3.94
C ASN A 112 14.84 6.37 3.84
N GLY A 113 14.08 7.16 3.07
CA GLY A 113 14.33 8.59 2.87
C GLY A 113 15.46 8.94 1.89
N ALA A 114 16.03 7.97 1.19
CA ALA A 114 17.03 8.23 0.14
C ALA A 114 16.42 8.95 -1.08
N ALA A 115 17.27 9.43 -1.99
CA ALA A 115 16.82 10.04 -3.23
C ALA A 115 15.99 9.07 -4.08
N ARG A 116 15.04 9.63 -4.85
CA ARG A 116 14.22 8.87 -5.80
C ARG A 116 15.08 8.22 -6.88
N LYS A 117 14.76 6.97 -7.20
CA LYS A 117 15.35 6.20 -8.29
C LYS A 117 14.26 5.54 -9.12
N ASN A 118 14.62 4.93 -10.24
CA ASN A 118 13.71 4.07 -10.97
C ASN A 118 13.23 2.94 -10.02
N TYR A 119 11.94 2.59 -10.08
CA TYR A 119 11.37 1.61 -9.15
C TYR A 119 12.05 0.22 -9.23
N LEU A 120 12.57 -0.15 -10.40
CA LEU A 120 13.30 -1.40 -10.62
C LEU A 120 14.64 -1.52 -9.85
N GLU A 121 15.13 -0.43 -9.26
CA GLU A 121 16.31 -0.48 -8.38
C GLU A 121 16.05 -1.24 -7.06
N TYR A 122 14.79 -1.33 -6.62
CA TYR A 122 14.43 -1.93 -5.33
C TYR A 122 13.29 -2.95 -5.41
N ALA A 123 12.61 -3.03 -6.56
CA ALA A 123 11.49 -3.93 -6.76
C ALA A 123 11.52 -4.55 -8.14
N ASP A 124 11.09 -5.79 -8.23
CA ASP A 124 10.84 -6.51 -9.48
C ASP A 124 9.36 -6.44 -9.83
N GLY A 125 9.03 -6.60 -11.11
CA GLY A 125 7.65 -6.60 -11.61
C GLY A 125 7.40 -5.52 -12.64
N THR A 126 6.13 -5.33 -12.99
CA THR A 126 5.75 -4.39 -14.05
C THR A 126 4.72 -3.39 -13.54
N LEU A 127 5.02 -2.11 -13.69
CA LEU A 127 4.11 -1.00 -13.51
C LEU A 127 3.83 -0.35 -14.86
N THR A 128 2.55 -0.22 -15.16
CA THR A 128 2.02 0.44 -16.36
C THR A 128 1.28 1.72 -15.98
N ASN A 129 0.60 2.33 -16.92
CA ASN A 129 -0.28 3.46 -16.65
C ASN A 129 -1.49 3.10 -15.77
N ASP A 130 -1.89 1.82 -15.75
CA ASP A 130 -3.00 1.31 -14.94
C ASP A 130 -2.54 0.74 -13.58
N GLY A 131 -1.28 0.93 -13.24
CA GLY A 131 -0.64 0.29 -12.08
C GLY A 131 -0.04 -1.06 -12.46
N GLY A 132 -0.09 -2.04 -11.53
CA GLY A 132 0.46 -3.37 -11.76
C GLY A 132 0.78 -4.11 -10.48
N GLN A 133 1.82 -4.94 -10.51
CA GLN A 133 2.30 -5.69 -9.35
C GLN A 133 3.82 -5.57 -9.24
N ILE A 134 4.30 -5.30 -8.03
CA ILE A 134 5.73 -5.24 -7.70
C ILE A 134 6.06 -6.11 -6.49
N THR A 135 7.28 -6.62 -6.47
CA THR A 135 7.82 -7.47 -5.41
C THR A 135 9.14 -6.88 -4.93
N PHE A 136 9.24 -6.63 -3.64
CA PHE A 136 10.46 -6.07 -3.05
C PHE A 136 11.44 -7.16 -2.68
N ASN A 137 12.73 -6.92 -2.90
CA ASN A 137 13.82 -7.85 -2.61
C ASN A 137 14.63 -7.52 -1.33
N GLN A 138 14.31 -6.42 -0.65
CA GLN A 138 14.95 -5.99 0.58
C GLN A 138 13.93 -5.38 1.55
N THR A 139 14.21 -5.48 2.86
CA THR A 139 13.42 -4.79 3.89
C THR A 139 13.65 -3.28 3.88
N GLY A 140 12.67 -2.54 4.38
CA GLY A 140 12.76 -1.09 4.55
C GLY A 140 11.42 -0.39 4.43
N THR A 141 11.43 0.91 4.64
CA THR A 141 10.31 1.80 4.32
C THR A 141 10.51 2.35 2.93
N TYR A 142 9.56 2.10 2.05
CA TYR A 142 9.58 2.56 0.67
C TYR A 142 8.49 3.59 0.43
N ILE A 143 8.79 4.56 -0.41
CA ILE A 143 7.81 5.49 -0.96
C ILE A 143 7.84 5.31 -2.47
N LEU A 144 6.72 4.84 -3.02
CA LEU A 144 6.49 4.73 -4.45
C LEU A 144 5.91 6.04 -4.96
N TYR A 145 6.44 6.55 -6.05
CA TYR A 145 5.99 7.79 -6.70
C TYR A 145 5.51 7.48 -8.10
N ALA A 146 4.38 8.08 -8.46
CA ALA A 146 3.88 8.11 -9.83
C ALA A 146 3.89 9.56 -10.33
N GLU A 147 4.59 9.81 -11.42
CA GLU A 147 4.67 11.09 -12.11
C GLU A 147 3.91 10.99 -13.43
N LEU A 148 2.74 11.59 -13.46
CA LEU A 148 1.87 11.69 -14.63
C LEU A 148 2.28 12.90 -15.47
N THR A 149 2.42 12.71 -16.78
CA THR A 149 2.63 13.79 -17.75
C THR A 149 1.43 13.81 -18.71
N ASP A 150 0.86 15.00 -18.95
CA ASP A 150 -0.18 15.18 -19.95
C ASP A 150 0.42 15.51 -21.33
N LYS A 151 -0.44 15.54 -22.38
CA LYS A 151 -0.01 15.87 -23.76
C LYS A 151 0.47 17.31 -23.93
N ALA A 152 0.13 18.19 -23.01
CA ALA A 152 0.62 19.58 -22.98
C ALA A 152 1.97 19.72 -22.23
N GLY A 153 2.48 18.62 -21.65
CA GLY A 153 3.73 18.61 -20.89
C GLY A 153 3.60 19.04 -19.43
N ASN A 154 2.37 19.21 -18.91
CA ASN A 154 2.18 19.44 -17.49
C ASN A 154 2.33 18.14 -16.70
N THR A 155 2.84 18.24 -15.47
CA THR A 155 3.06 17.09 -14.61
C THR A 155 2.23 17.14 -13.34
N ALA A 156 1.81 15.96 -12.85
CA ALA A 156 1.25 15.75 -11.53
C ALA A 156 1.98 14.58 -10.86
N ILE A 157 2.30 14.72 -9.59
CA ILE A 157 3.04 13.71 -8.83
C ILE A 157 2.22 13.31 -7.61
N THR A 158 2.14 12.01 -7.39
CA THR A 158 1.59 11.44 -6.16
C THR A 158 2.56 10.41 -5.58
N SER A 159 2.36 10.02 -4.33
CA SER A 159 3.17 8.98 -3.69
C SER A 159 2.39 8.24 -2.62
N GLU A 160 2.76 6.97 -2.42
CA GLU A 160 2.25 6.10 -1.37
C GLU A 160 3.40 5.35 -0.71
N SER A 161 3.27 5.07 0.59
CA SER A 161 4.32 4.41 1.37
C SER A 161 3.97 2.97 1.73
N ILE A 162 4.98 2.11 1.75
CA ILE A 162 4.86 0.73 2.22
C ILE A 162 6.08 0.31 3.03
N ASN A 163 5.84 -0.41 4.13
CA ASN A 163 6.91 -1.06 4.90
C ASN A 163 7.07 -2.50 4.48
N ILE A 164 8.29 -2.90 4.17
CA ILE A 164 8.63 -4.26 3.74
C ILE A 164 9.43 -4.95 4.83
N TYR A 165 8.94 -6.11 5.25
CA TYR A 165 9.49 -6.91 6.34
C TYR A 165 10.02 -8.26 5.84
N ASN A 166 10.90 -8.89 6.65
CA ASN A 166 11.22 -10.29 6.49
C ASN A 166 10.09 -11.16 7.02
N MET A 167 9.73 -12.20 6.27
CA MET A 167 8.79 -13.21 6.74
C MET A 167 9.47 -14.12 7.78
N PRO A 168 8.96 -14.23 9.01
CA PRO A 168 9.49 -15.18 9.99
C PRO A 168 9.23 -16.62 9.56
N SER A 169 10.19 -17.50 9.81
CA SER A 169 10.02 -18.94 9.83
C SER A 169 10.63 -19.52 11.10
N ALA A 170 10.18 -20.67 11.55
CA ALA A 170 10.73 -21.32 12.73
C ALA A 170 10.62 -22.84 12.64
N ASP A 171 11.63 -23.50 13.19
CA ASP A 171 11.57 -24.90 13.54
C ASP A 171 11.44 -25.02 15.08
N ILE A 172 10.44 -25.76 15.53
CA ILE A 172 10.26 -26.07 16.95
C ILE A 172 10.98 -27.40 17.22
N ILE A 173 12.08 -27.32 17.91
CA ILE A 173 12.95 -28.45 18.24
C ILE A 173 12.65 -28.89 19.67
N VAL A 174 12.22 -30.13 19.82
CA VAL A 174 11.98 -30.80 21.10
C VAL A 174 12.13 -32.31 20.90
N SER A 175 12.44 -33.07 21.95
CA SER A 175 12.42 -34.52 21.86
C SER A 175 11.01 -35.02 21.46
N GLU A 176 10.93 -35.78 20.39
CA GLU A 176 9.68 -36.35 19.91
C GLU A 176 9.04 -37.36 20.89
N ILE A 177 9.87 -37.95 21.74
CA ILE A 177 9.46 -38.93 22.74
C ILE A 177 10.04 -38.54 24.11
N THR A 178 9.17 -38.51 25.10
CA THR A 178 9.57 -38.26 26.50
C THR A 178 8.65 -39.02 27.47
N HIS A 179 8.86 -38.86 28.77
CA HIS A 179 8.05 -39.39 29.85
C HIS A 179 7.41 -38.31 30.69
N THR A 180 6.31 -38.62 31.37
CA THR A 180 5.72 -37.69 32.35
C THR A 180 6.78 -37.24 33.39
N ASP A 181 6.65 -35.98 33.80
CA ASP A 181 7.51 -35.37 34.82
C ASP A 181 9.03 -35.39 34.50
N THR A 182 9.38 -35.63 33.22
CA THR A 182 10.78 -35.53 32.73
C THR A 182 10.99 -34.22 32.03
N PRO A 183 11.93 -33.39 32.46
CA PRO A 183 12.24 -32.12 31.80
C PRO A 183 12.72 -32.34 30.36
N VAL A 184 12.16 -31.61 29.42
CA VAL A 184 12.61 -31.55 28.04
C VAL A 184 12.86 -30.10 27.62
N THR A 185 13.95 -29.89 26.88
CA THR A 185 14.25 -28.58 26.32
C THR A 185 13.44 -28.38 25.03
N VAL A 186 12.76 -27.24 24.95
CA VAL A 186 12.08 -26.76 23.74
C VAL A 186 12.86 -25.58 23.20
N THR A 187 13.18 -25.60 21.92
CA THR A 187 13.86 -24.49 21.23
C THR A 187 13.05 -24.10 19.99
N ALA A 188 12.77 -22.80 19.84
CA ALA A 188 12.24 -22.22 18.61
C ALA A 188 13.39 -21.57 17.83
N ALA A 189 13.85 -22.24 16.79
CA ALA A 189 14.91 -21.74 15.91
C ALA A 189 14.28 -20.83 14.85
N PHE A 190 14.24 -19.53 15.12
CA PHE A 190 13.68 -18.55 14.19
C PHE A 190 14.71 -18.10 13.16
N LYS A 191 14.32 -18.14 11.89
CA LYS A 191 14.89 -17.32 10.83
C LYS A 191 14.03 -16.05 10.72
N ASN A 192 14.59 -14.87 10.97
CA ASN A 192 13.86 -13.61 11.13
C ASN A 192 12.97 -13.64 12.38
N ALA A 193 13.54 -13.22 13.51
CA ALA A 193 12.89 -13.31 14.81
C ALA A 193 11.56 -12.50 14.86
N PRO A 194 10.47 -13.07 15.36
CA PRO A 194 9.21 -12.36 15.55
C PRO A 194 9.30 -11.37 16.72
N ASN A 195 8.38 -10.41 16.78
CA ASN A 195 8.27 -9.46 17.89
C ASN A 195 7.85 -10.16 19.18
N SER A 196 6.89 -11.08 19.09
CA SER A 196 6.41 -11.85 20.24
C SER A 196 6.16 -13.31 19.92
N VAL A 197 6.21 -14.17 20.93
CA VAL A 197 5.86 -15.59 20.87
C VAL A 197 4.98 -15.92 22.07
N SER A 198 3.88 -16.62 21.81
CA SER A 198 3.02 -17.20 22.84
C SER A 198 2.90 -18.70 22.59
N TRP A 199 3.02 -19.50 23.66
CA TRP A 199 3.03 -20.94 23.57
C TRP A 199 1.69 -21.55 23.96
N TYR A 200 1.18 -22.40 23.08
CA TYR A 200 -0.06 -23.17 23.26
C TYR A 200 0.21 -24.66 23.08
N ILE A 201 -0.73 -25.45 23.50
CA ILE A 201 -0.65 -26.90 23.41
C ILE A 201 -2.04 -27.51 23.18
N SER A 202 -2.08 -28.59 22.40
CA SER A 202 -3.25 -29.44 22.25
C SER A 202 -2.86 -30.86 22.62
N LYS A 203 -3.71 -31.57 23.38
CA LYS A 203 -3.50 -32.96 23.78
C LYS A 203 -4.48 -33.86 23.03
N ASN A 204 -3.98 -34.95 22.39
CA ASN A 204 -4.79 -35.96 21.69
C ASN A 204 -5.80 -35.33 20.71
N ASN A 205 -5.38 -34.31 19.95
CA ASN A 205 -6.22 -33.54 19.03
C ASN A 205 -7.38 -32.78 19.69
N GLY A 206 -7.35 -32.56 21.00
CA GLY A 206 -8.32 -31.75 21.72
C GLY A 206 -8.11 -30.26 21.48
N SER A 207 -8.84 -29.42 22.24
CA SER A 207 -8.77 -27.97 22.17
C SER A 207 -7.37 -27.44 22.51
N GLU A 208 -6.98 -26.35 21.85
CA GLU A 208 -5.76 -25.63 22.13
C GLU A 208 -5.92 -24.77 23.37
N VAL A 209 -4.96 -24.90 24.28
CA VAL A 209 -4.91 -24.16 25.55
C VAL A 209 -3.50 -23.63 25.78
N LEU A 210 -3.29 -22.78 26.77
CA LEU A 210 -1.96 -22.38 27.18
C LEU A 210 -1.14 -23.61 27.60
N TYR A 211 0.14 -23.69 27.23
CA TYR A 211 0.97 -24.85 27.51
C TYR A 211 1.05 -25.18 29.01
N THR A 212 0.91 -24.20 29.90
CA THR A 212 0.92 -24.36 31.35
C THR A 212 -0.20 -25.23 31.89
N ASN A 213 -1.28 -25.45 31.12
CA ASN A 213 -2.36 -26.35 31.52
C ASN A 213 -1.89 -27.81 31.58
N TYR A 214 -1.01 -28.21 30.69
CA TYR A 214 -0.49 -29.59 30.61
C TYR A 214 0.96 -29.75 30.98
N CYS A 215 1.71 -28.63 31.14
CA CYS A 215 3.12 -28.64 31.46
C CYS A 215 3.44 -27.81 32.70
N THR A 216 4.55 -28.15 33.36
CA THR A 216 5.28 -27.31 34.31
C THR A 216 6.53 -26.76 33.62
N GLY A 217 7.17 -25.75 34.21
CA GLY A 217 8.37 -25.09 33.64
C GLY A 217 8.04 -23.85 32.83
N LEU A 218 9.03 -23.25 32.22
CA LEU A 218 8.93 -21.97 31.54
C LEU A 218 9.44 -22.07 30.09
N LEU A 219 8.65 -21.48 29.17
CA LEU A 219 9.06 -21.23 27.79
C LEU A 219 9.22 -19.74 27.58
N SER A 220 10.40 -19.34 27.14
CA SER A 220 10.70 -17.99 26.66
C SER A 220 10.32 -17.85 25.18
N LYS A 221 10.70 -16.72 24.59
CA LYS A 221 10.51 -16.46 23.16
C LYS A 221 11.20 -17.50 22.27
N THR A 222 12.39 -17.96 22.64
CA THR A 222 13.26 -18.81 21.79
C THR A 222 13.53 -20.20 22.38
N SER A 223 13.43 -20.36 23.70
CA SER A 223 13.73 -21.65 24.35
C SER A 223 13.16 -21.72 25.76
N GLY A 224 13.17 -22.93 26.32
CA GLY A 224 12.85 -23.17 27.72
C GLY A 224 12.83 -24.64 28.04
N GLN A 225 12.57 -24.97 29.31
CA GLN A 225 12.39 -26.34 29.78
C GLN A 225 10.98 -26.53 30.31
N ILE A 226 10.35 -27.64 29.89
CA ILE A 226 9.03 -28.03 30.36
C ILE A 226 9.00 -29.52 30.73
N SER A 227 8.07 -29.88 31.64
CA SER A 227 7.75 -31.28 31.94
C SER A 227 6.26 -31.48 31.75
N PHE A 228 5.85 -32.57 31.09
CA PHE A 228 4.45 -32.91 30.85
C PHE A 228 3.84 -33.58 32.09
N LYS A 229 2.68 -33.08 32.52
CA LYS A 229 1.96 -33.58 33.72
C LYS A 229 1.25 -34.92 33.49
N SER A 230 1.01 -35.33 32.24
CA SER A 230 0.29 -36.57 31.91
C SER A 230 0.73 -37.12 30.56
N TYR A 231 0.55 -38.41 30.37
CA TYR A 231 0.86 -39.09 29.10
C TYR A 231 -0.14 -38.72 28.00
N GLY A 232 0.27 -38.88 26.73
CA GLY A 232 -0.55 -38.60 25.55
C GLY A 232 0.28 -38.04 24.38
N THR A 233 -0.38 -37.77 23.27
CA THR A 233 0.23 -37.08 22.13
C THR A 233 -0.10 -35.61 22.21
N TYR A 234 0.94 -34.78 22.19
CA TYR A 234 0.82 -33.34 22.30
C TYR A 234 1.27 -32.68 21.02
N ARG A 235 0.50 -31.69 20.56
CA ARG A 235 0.94 -30.71 19.56
C ARG A 235 1.32 -29.42 20.29
N LEU A 236 2.61 -29.09 20.31
CA LEU A 236 3.12 -27.84 20.86
C LEU A 236 3.08 -26.77 19.76
N ILE A 237 2.59 -25.58 20.09
CA ILE A 237 2.28 -24.50 19.14
C ILE A 237 2.94 -23.21 19.61
N ALA A 238 3.81 -22.64 18.77
CA ALA A 238 4.33 -21.29 18.93
C ALA A 238 3.54 -20.33 18.06
N ARG A 239 2.73 -19.47 18.67
CA ARG A 239 2.06 -18.34 17.99
C ARG A 239 2.92 -17.12 18.04
N THR A 240 3.25 -16.59 16.90
CA THR A 240 4.13 -15.45 16.75
C THR A 240 3.38 -14.26 16.20
N THR A 241 3.84 -13.05 16.57
CA THR A 241 3.49 -11.81 15.87
C THR A 241 4.79 -11.20 15.36
N ASP A 242 4.85 -10.92 14.07
CA ASP A 242 6.04 -10.36 13.42
C ASP A 242 6.08 -8.82 13.46
N ALA A 243 7.10 -8.22 12.85
CA ALA A 243 7.27 -6.78 12.79
C ALA A 243 6.17 -6.06 11.96
N GLY A 244 5.54 -6.76 11.01
CA GLY A 244 4.39 -6.28 10.25
C GLY A 244 3.05 -6.46 10.96
N GLY A 245 3.06 -7.01 12.21
CA GLY A 245 1.84 -7.28 12.98
C GLY A 245 1.09 -8.56 12.58
N GLN A 246 1.62 -9.33 11.62
CA GLN A 246 0.98 -10.57 11.17
C GLN A 246 1.23 -11.72 12.16
N LYS A 247 0.21 -12.54 12.34
CA LYS A 247 0.27 -13.72 13.22
C LYS A 247 0.58 -14.98 12.40
N ARG A 248 1.48 -15.82 12.95
CA ARG A 248 1.86 -17.10 12.37
C ARG A 248 1.93 -18.17 13.44
N GLU A 249 1.76 -19.42 13.03
CA GLU A 249 1.86 -20.59 13.92
C GLU A 249 2.94 -21.55 13.40
N PHE A 250 3.74 -22.03 14.35
CA PHE A 250 4.73 -23.10 14.12
C PHE A 250 4.43 -24.22 15.11
N THR A 251 4.44 -25.46 14.66
CA THR A 251 4.00 -26.58 15.49
C THR A 251 4.97 -27.75 15.42
N THR A 252 5.00 -28.53 16.51
CA THR A 252 5.68 -29.82 16.56
C THR A 252 4.87 -30.80 17.39
N LEU A 253 5.14 -32.10 17.22
CA LEU A 253 4.47 -33.18 17.96
C LEU A 253 5.42 -33.78 18.99
N VAL A 254 4.89 -34.10 20.19
CA VAL A 254 5.59 -34.78 21.26
C VAL A 254 4.73 -35.93 21.77
N ARG A 255 5.30 -37.12 21.81
CA ARG A 255 4.67 -38.32 22.44
C ARG A 255 5.21 -38.47 23.85
N VAL A 256 4.31 -38.43 24.82
CA VAL A 256 4.63 -38.55 26.24
C VAL A 256 4.12 -39.90 26.77
N TYR A 257 5.02 -40.70 27.30
CA TYR A 257 4.69 -41.99 27.91
C TYR A 257 4.63 -41.87 29.44
N PRO A 258 3.93 -42.77 30.13
CA PRO A 258 4.02 -42.87 31.58
C PRO A 258 5.46 -43.13 32.00
N LYS A 259 5.90 -42.56 33.12
CA LYS A 259 7.20 -42.88 33.71
C LYS A 259 7.17 -44.35 34.16
N PRO A 260 8.19 -45.15 33.83
CA PRO A 260 8.26 -46.52 34.32
C PRO A 260 8.23 -46.54 35.86
N ASN A 261 7.39 -47.38 36.41
CA ASN A 261 7.32 -47.61 37.85
C ASN A 261 7.72 -49.07 38.15
N LEU A 262 8.76 -49.25 38.93
CA LEU A 262 9.22 -50.54 39.38
C LEU A 262 8.86 -50.70 40.88
N THR A 263 7.86 -51.53 41.18
CA THR A 263 7.57 -51.93 42.55
C THR A 263 8.23 -53.31 42.82
N THR A 264 9.27 -53.36 43.62
CA THR A 264 9.86 -54.62 44.07
C THR A 264 9.34 -54.95 45.48
N SER A 265 8.66 -56.07 45.61
CA SER A 265 8.37 -56.64 46.92
C SER A 265 9.45 -57.69 47.24
N LEU A 266 10.32 -57.40 48.23
CA LEU A 266 11.29 -58.36 48.70
C LEU A 266 10.65 -59.26 49.77
N ALA A 267 10.27 -60.52 49.43
CA ALA A 267 9.84 -61.50 50.39
C ALA A 267 11.08 -62.14 51.04
N ILE A 268 11.49 -61.67 52.21
CA ILE A 268 12.55 -62.33 53.03
C ILE A 268 11.89 -63.54 53.73
N ARG A 269 12.15 -64.76 53.22
CA ARG A 269 11.90 -65.95 53.99
C ARG A 269 13.03 -66.15 55.00
N ARG A 270 12.73 -65.92 56.27
CA ARG A 270 13.61 -66.37 57.33
C ARG A 270 13.56 -67.93 57.40
N TYR A 271 14.67 -68.51 57.10
CA TYR A 271 14.88 -69.92 57.47
C TYR A 271 15.27 -69.94 58.97
N VAL A 272 14.44 -70.61 59.79
CA VAL A 272 14.81 -70.92 61.18
C VAL A 272 15.36 -72.35 61.11
N PRO A 273 16.61 -72.60 61.64
CA PRO A 273 17.18 -73.97 61.65
C PRO A 273 16.43 -74.91 62.57
#